data_149b3999737b329fa0437d3d955e6e42
#
_entry.id   149b3999737b329fa0437d3d955e6e42
#
_cell.length_a   1.000
_cell.length_b   1.000
_cell.length_c   1.000
_cell.angle_alpha   90.00
_cell.angle_beta   90.00
_cell.angle_gamma   90.00
#
_symmetry.space_group_name_H-M   'P 1'
#
loop_
_entity.id
_entity.type
_entity.pdbx_description
1 polymer ?
#
loop_
_entity_poly.entity_id
_entity_poly.type
_entity_poly.pdbx_seq_one_letter_code
_entity_poly.pdbx_strand_id
1 'polypeptide(L)'
;MNAANLSIIQRAALGRFEGLRFPKESFVLDAPCGDGSLAAALQHAGYDAHGVDINAAGAGVLGSAYHDVDLNGRLPFPDAWFDVALSVEGIEHLENRFAYLRELRRVLKPHGTLILTTPNIVGLRSRVRFFGSGFYHRESRPLSEAERNPFHHIGLSTFADLRYALHTSGFRLTGVSHTHIKPVSFLYAWLVPWMWLYTAIAFRKEKNAAQRRANREVRSALFSKSVLFGENLLLTAKVQGSGFTVQGSNPHP
;
A
#
# COMPACT_ATOMS: atom_id res chain seq x y z
N MET A 1 6.60 16.54 18.26
CA MET A 1 6.44 15.13 18.67
C MET A 1 7.66 14.34 18.21
N ASN A 2 8.25 13.53 19.09
CA ASN A 2 9.47 12.81 18.75
C ASN A 2 9.13 11.56 17.91
N ALA A 3 9.92 11.20 16.90
CA ALA A 3 9.79 9.97 16.10
C ALA A 3 9.69 8.68 16.96
N ALA A 4 9.92 8.79 18.26
CA ALA A 4 9.79 7.71 19.24
C ALA A 4 8.34 7.14 19.38
N ASN A 5 7.31 7.91 19.06
CA ASN A 5 5.90 7.51 19.23
C ASN A 5 5.32 6.80 17.98
N LEU A 6 6.07 6.75 16.88
CA LEU A 6 5.60 6.10 15.67
C LEU A 6 5.52 4.57 15.85
N SER A 7 4.49 3.95 15.29
CA SER A 7 4.38 2.50 15.18
C SER A 7 5.53 1.91 14.36
N ILE A 8 5.77 0.61 14.46
CA ILE A 8 6.80 -0.07 13.65
C ILE A 8 6.53 0.09 12.14
N ILE A 9 5.26 0.19 11.74
CA ILE A 9 4.85 0.34 10.34
C ILE A 9 5.12 1.77 9.88
N GLN A 10 4.72 2.77 10.67
CA GLN A 10 5.00 4.18 10.38
C GLN A 10 6.50 4.46 10.31
N ARG A 11 7.31 3.88 11.23
CA ARG A 11 8.77 4.00 11.17
C ARG A 11 9.35 3.40 9.89
N ALA A 12 8.84 2.27 9.43
CA ALA A 12 9.27 1.67 8.17
C ALA A 12 8.92 2.55 6.97
N ALA A 13 7.71 3.14 6.95
CA ALA A 13 7.28 4.08 5.92
C ALA A 13 8.14 5.35 5.91
N LEU A 14 8.38 5.94 7.10
CA LEU A 14 9.25 7.10 7.27
C LEU A 14 10.69 6.81 6.80
N GLY A 15 11.28 5.67 7.22
CA GLY A 15 12.61 5.27 6.78
C GLY A 15 12.69 5.06 5.25
N ARG A 16 11.61 4.57 4.63
CA ARG A 16 11.53 4.50 3.17
C ARG A 16 11.47 5.88 2.53
N PHE A 17 10.67 6.80 3.10
CA PHE A 17 10.58 8.18 2.66
C PHE A 17 11.95 8.87 2.72
N GLU A 18 12.63 8.80 3.86
CA GLU A 18 13.96 9.39 4.07
C GLU A 18 15.01 8.84 3.09
N GLY A 19 14.96 7.52 2.83
CA GLY A 19 15.85 6.86 1.88
C GLY A 19 15.68 7.32 0.44
N LEU A 20 14.55 7.95 0.09
CA LEU A 20 14.30 8.54 -1.24
C LEU A 20 14.84 9.97 -1.37
N ARG A 21 15.21 10.63 -0.27
CA ARG A 21 15.89 11.94 -0.21
C ARG A 21 15.15 13.06 -0.97
N PHE A 22 13.90 13.30 -0.60
CA PHE A 22 13.13 14.42 -1.15
C PHE A 22 13.68 15.77 -0.70
N PRO A 23 13.59 16.84 -1.53
CA PRO A 23 13.85 18.21 -1.10
C PRO A 23 12.98 18.61 0.10
N LYS A 24 13.47 19.51 0.95
CA LYS A 24 12.72 19.95 2.16
C LYS A 24 11.45 20.74 1.82
N GLU A 25 11.41 21.36 0.66
CA GLU A 25 10.24 22.09 0.14
C GLU A 25 9.16 21.17 -0.43
N SER A 26 9.35 19.84 -0.36
CA SER A 26 8.38 18.89 -0.89
C SER A 26 7.09 18.90 -0.09
N PHE A 27 5.97 18.92 -0.82
CA PHE A 27 4.63 18.75 -0.26
C PHE A 27 4.33 17.25 -0.06
N VAL A 28 3.92 16.89 1.14
CA VAL A 28 3.70 15.49 1.52
C VAL A 28 2.27 15.29 2.01
N LEU A 29 1.60 14.26 1.51
CA LEU A 29 0.29 13.82 1.97
C LEU A 29 0.42 12.55 2.80
N ASP A 30 -0.20 12.52 3.97
CA ASP A 30 -0.39 11.32 4.81
C ASP A 30 -1.88 10.93 4.78
N ALA A 31 -2.23 9.83 4.15
CA ALA A 31 -3.61 9.42 3.89
C ALA A 31 -3.78 7.88 3.97
N PRO A 32 -4.44 7.34 5.00
CA PRO A 32 -4.95 8.01 6.21
C PRO A 32 -3.83 8.41 7.18
N CYS A 33 -4.01 9.52 7.88
CA CYS A 33 -3.00 9.99 8.83
C CYS A 33 -3.21 9.47 10.28
N GLY A 34 -4.34 8.85 10.56
CA GLY A 34 -4.68 8.37 11.90
C GLY A 34 -4.61 9.47 12.95
N ASP A 35 -3.74 9.29 13.93
CA ASP A 35 -3.49 10.26 15.00
C ASP A 35 -2.60 11.46 14.59
N GLY A 36 -2.19 11.54 13.33
CA GLY A 36 -1.34 12.60 12.78
C GLY A 36 0.14 12.49 13.11
N SER A 37 0.56 11.46 13.84
CA SER A 37 1.95 11.32 14.32
C SER A 37 2.98 11.28 13.20
N LEU A 38 2.67 10.60 12.08
CA LEU A 38 3.59 10.50 10.94
C LEU A 38 3.73 11.83 10.20
N ALA A 39 2.60 12.50 9.89
CA ALA A 39 2.62 13.82 9.26
C ALA A 39 3.32 14.86 10.16
N ALA A 40 3.07 14.84 11.48
CA ALA A 40 3.77 15.72 12.42
C ALA A 40 5.28 15.46 12.46
N ALA A 41 5.72 14.20 12.38
CA ALA A 41 7.15 13.88 12.30
C ALA A 41 7.79 14.44 11.03
N LEU A 42 7.07 14.42 9.91
CA LEU A 42 7.51 15.01 8.64
C LEU A 42 7.57 16.54 8.72
N GLN A 43 6.57 17.20 9.35
CA GLN A 43 6.57 18.64 9.60
C GLN A 43 7.78 19.06 10.47
N HIS A 44 8.07 18.32 11.54
CA HIS A 44 9.25 18.55 12.37
C HIS A 44 10.57 18.34 11.60
N ALA A 45 10.57 17.48 10.61
CA ALA A 45 11.70 17.31 9.71
C ALA A 45 11.80 18.39 8.63
N GLY A 46 10.89 19.38 8.59
CA GLY A 46 10.90 20.54 7.71
C GLY A 46 10.18 20.35 6.36
N TYR A 47 9.31 19.33 6.25
CA TYR A 47 8.45 19.14 5.06
C TYR A 47 7.09 19.81 5.26
N ASP A 48 6.45 20.21 4.17
CA ASP A 48 5.06 20.67 4.18
C ASP A 48 4.13 19.44 4.10
N ALA A 49 3.77 18.91 5.27
CA ALA A 49 3.01 17.67 5.38
C ALA A 49 1.56 17.93 5.84
N HIS A 50 0.62 17.39 5.08
CA HIS A 50 -0.82 17.42 5.34
C HIS A 50 -1.33 16.03 5.66
N GLY A 51 -2.29 15.94 6.58
CA GLY A 51 -2.95 14.69 6.95
C GLY A 51 -4.43 14.69 6.60
N VAL A 52 -4.94 13.56 6.10
CA VAL A 52 -6.36 13.32 5.90
C VAL A 52 -6.79 12.04 6.60
N ASP A 53 -7.91 12.08 7.30
CA ASP A 53 -8.53 10.92 7.94
C ASP A 53 -10.01 11.19 8.19
N ILE A 54 -10.82 10.13 8.31
CA ILE A 54 -12.22 10.21 8.76
C ILE A 54 -12.31 10.35 10.30
N ASN A 55 -11.23 10.05 11.01
CA ASN A 55 -11.14 10.13 12.46
C ASN A 55 -10.40 11.40 12.87
N ALA A 56 -11.08 12.31 13.55
CA ALA A 56 -10.54 13.60 13.97
C ALA A 56 -9.36 13.52 14.99
N ALA A 57 -8.85 12.34 15.32
CA ALA A 57 -7.73 12.17 16.24
C ALA A 57 -6.47 12.97 15.83
N GLY A 58 -6.23 13.12 14.52
CA GLY A 58 -5.11 13.89 13.97
C GLY A 58 -5.28 15.41 14.04
N ALA A 59 -6.50 15.92 14.20
CA ALA A 59 -6.80 17.35 14.14
C ALA A 59 -6.07 18.15 15.24
N GLY A 60 -5.98 17.63 16.45
CA GLY A 60 -5.27 18.27 17.57
C GLY A 60 -3.76 18.33 17.41
N VAL A 61 -3.20 17.48 16.55
CA VAL A 61 -1.76 17.37 16.29
C VAL A 61 -1.35 18.24 15.10
N LEU A 62 -2.13 18.19 14.02
CA LEU A 62 -1.80 18.82 12.73
C LEU A 62 -2.42 20.22 12.56
N GLY A 63 -3.44 20.58 13.36
CA GLY A 63 -4.12 21.87 13.25
C GLY A 63 -4.70 22.08 11.84
N SER A 64 -4.36 23.18 11.20
CA SER A 64 -4.84 23.54 9.84
C SER A 64 -4.35 22.61 8.72
N ALA A 65 -3.34 21.79 8.97
CA ALA A 65 -2.86 20.80 8.03
C ALA A 65 -3.63 19.45 8.11
N TYR A 66 -4.59 19.33 9.04
CA TYR A 66 -5.51 18.21 9.10
C TYR A 66 -6.77 18.48 8.26
N HIS A 67 -7.26 17.48 7.56
CA HIS A 67 -8.51 17.52 6.81
C HIS A 67 -9.37 16.29 7.14
N ASP A 68 -10.61 16.54 7.56
CA ASP A 68 -11.61 15.49 7.83
C ASP A 68 -12.21 15.02 6.50
N VAL A 69 -11.83 13.81 6.07
CA VAL A 69 -12.18 13.27 4.73
C VAL A 69 -12.34 11.77 4.77
N ASP A 70 -13.45 11.28 4.20
CA ASP A 70 -13.58 9.87 3.84
C ASP A 70 -12.77 9.57 2.57
N LEU A 71 -11.78 8.67 2.69
CA LEU A 71 -10.92 8.27 1.58
C LEU A 71 -11.64 7.48 0.47
N ASN A 72 -12.89 7.07 0.68
CA ASN A 72 -13.76 6.58 -0.41
C ASN A 72 -14.27 7.70 -1.32
N GLY A 73 -14.12 8.96 -0.90
CA GLY A 73 -14.53 10.17 -1.61
C GLY A 73 -13.38 10.90 -2.30
N ARG A 74 -13.67 12.14 -2.71
CA ARG A 74 -12.69 13.03 -3.33
C ARG A 74 -11.82 13.72 -2.27
N LEU A 75 -10.53 13.74 -2.49
CA LEU A 75 -9.59 14.47 -1.63
C LEU A 75 -9.69 15.99 -1.85
N PRO A 76 -9.66 16.83 -0.78
CA PRO A 76 -9.91 18.28 -0.84
C PRO A 76 -8.68 19.07 -1.32
N PHE A 77 -7.91 18.51 -2.24
CA PHE A 77 -6.70 19.12 -2.77
C PHE A 77 -6.78 19.29 -4.28
N PRO A 78 -6.08 20.30 -4.83
CA PRO A 78 -5.93 20.47 -6.27
C PRO A 78 -5.21 19.27 -6.92
N ASP A 79 -5.33 19.19 -8.24
CA ASP A 79 -4.56 18.25 -9.04
C ASP A 79 -3.05 18.60 -8.97
N ALA A 80 -2.21 17.59 -8.96
CA ALA A 80 -0.75 17.73 -9.01
C ALA A 80 -0.15 18.63 -7.90
N TRP A 81 -0.65 18.52 -6.67
CA TRP A 81 -0.19 19.32 -5.53
C TRP A 81 1.01 18.67 -4.81
N PHE A 82 0.94 17.37 -4.52
CA PHE A 82 1.92 16.70 -3.68
C PHE A 82 3.06 16.06 -4.47
N ASP A 83 4.26 16.12 -3.92
CA ASP A 83 5.43 15.39 -4.42
C ASP A 83 5.40 13.93 -3.98
N VAL A 84 4.89 13.68 -2.77
CA VAL A 84 4.82 12.36 -2.16
C VAL A 84 3.49 12.16 -1.44
N ALA A 85 2.92 10.96 -1.56
CA ALA A 85 1.85 10.50 -0.69
C ALA A 85 2.31 9.26 0.09
N LEU A 86 2.04 9.24 1.40
CA LEU A 86 2.14 8.07 2.24
C LEU A 86 0.73 7.52 2.48
N SER A 87 0.54 6.22 2.28
CA SER A 87 -0.71 5.52 2.59
C SER A 87 -0.36 4.35 3.49
N VAL A 88 -0.49 4.56 4.80
CA VAL A 88 -0.02 3.62 5.82
C VAL A 88 -1.21 2.90 6.44
N GLU A 89 -1.36 1.59 6.13
CA GLU A 89 -2.45 0.73 6.64
C GLU A 89 -3.83 1.36 6.42
N GLY A 90 -4.13 1.76 5.19
CA GLY A 90 -5.38 2.45 4.84
C GLY A 90 -6.17 1.76 3.73
N ILE A 91 -5.50 1.30 2.67
CA ILE A 91 -6.16 0.77 1.47
C ILE A 91 -7.03 -0.47 1.74
N GLU A 92 -6.69 -1.27 2.76
CA GLU A 92 -7.43 -2.45 3.19
C GLU A 92 -8.77 -2.15 3.86
N HIS A 93 -8.99 -0.93 4.29
CA HIS A 93 -10.24 -0.47 4.92
C HIS A 93 -11.24 0.11 3.92
N LEU A 94 -10.83 0.33 2.68
CA LEU A 94 -11.61 1.05 1.67
C LEU A 94 -12.47 0.10 0.83
N GLU A 95 -13.71 0.50 0.59
CA GLU A 95 -14.64 -0.20 -0.31
C GLU A 95 -14.15 -0.15 -1.76
N ASN A 96 -13.63 1.02 -2.20
CA ASN A 96 -13.19 1.23 -3.57
C ASN A 96 -11.73 1.66 -3.67
N ARG A 97 -10.81 0.70 -3.50
CA ARG A 97 -9.36 0.94 -3.62
C ARG A 97 -8.92 1.54 -4.97
N PHE A 98 -9.65 1.26 -6.07
CA PHE A 98 -9.31 1.84 -7.37
C PHE A 98 -9.65 3.33 -7.45
N ALA A 99 -10.80 3.75 -6.88
CA ALA A 99 -11.15 5.16 -6.78
C ALA A 99 -10.11 5.90 -5.94
N TYR A 100 -9.75 5.37 -4.79
CA TYR A 100 -8.73 5.94 -3.91
C TYR A 100 -7.37 6.09 -4.60
N LEU A 101 -6.88 5.06 -5.29
CA LEU A 101 -5.63 5.15 -6.03
C LEU A 101 -5.69 6.18 -7.17
N ARG A 102 -6.83 6.33 -7.85
CA ARG A 102 -7.00 7.40 -8.85
C ARG A 102 -6.99 8.79 -8.22
N GLU A 103 -7.57 8.95 -7.02
CA GLU A 103 -7.52 10.22 -6.28
C GLU A 103 -6.09 10.53 -5.81
N LEU A 104 -5.36 9.57 -5.27
CA LEU A 104 -3.94 9.76 -4.95
C LEU A 104 -3.13 10.15 -6.19
N ARG A 105 -3.41 9.49 -7.34
CA ARG A 105 -2.75 9.88 -8.60
C ARG A 105 -3.10 11.31 -9.03
N ARG A 106 -4.36 11.74 -8.86
CA ARG A 106 -4.82 13.08 -9.22
C ARG A 106 -4.08 14.16 -8.41
N VAL A 107 -3.96 13.96 -7.11
CA VAL A 107 -3.34 14.95 -6.22
C VAL A 107 -1.81 14.92 -6.24
N LEU A 108 -1.20 13.82 -6.72
CA LEU A 108 0.24 13.72 -6.90
C LEU A 108 0.70 14.39 -8.20
N LYS A 109 1.81 15.10 -8.12
CA LYS A 109 2.51 15.68 -9.29
C LYS A 109 2.89 14.59 -10.32
N PRO A 110 3.09 14.96 -11.60
CA PRO A 110 3.75 14.06 -12.55
C PRO A 110 5.06 13.53 -11.98
N HIS A 111 5.26 12.21 -12.04
CA HIS A 111 6.39 11.50 -11.41
C HIS A 111 6.40 11.52 -9.87
N GLY A 112 5.37 12.05 -9.23
CA GLY A 112 5.18 11.98 -7.78
C GLY A 112 5.23 10.55 -7.26
N THR A 113 5.57 10.39 -5.99
CA THR A 113 5.82 9.08 -5.39
C THR A 113 4.71 8.70 -4.43
N LEU A 114 4.23 7.47 -4.52
CA LEU A 114 3.37 6.83 -3.52
C LEU A 114 4.19 5.81 -2.72
N ILE A 115 4.14 5.92 -1.40
CA ILE A 115 4.62 4.92 -0.45
C ILE A 115 3.39 4.32 0.22
N LEU A 116 3.14 3.02 0.04
CA LEU A 116 1.95 2.34 0.52
C LEU A 116 2.33 1.16 1.38
N THR A 117 1.72 1.04 2.57
CA THR A 117 1.78 -0.18 3.36
C THR A 117 0.42 -0.81 3.51
N THR A 118 0.40 -2.13 3.63
CA THR A 118 -0.81 -2.92 3.87
C THR A 118 -0.44 -4.31 4.39
N PRO A 119 -1.34 -5.04 5.09
CA PRO A 119 -1.09 -6.39 5.54
C PRO A 119 -0.68 -7.33 4.42
N ASN A 120 0.33 -8.15 4.66
CA ASN A 120 0.80 -9.13 3.69
C ASN A 120 0.05 -10.45 3.83
N ILE A 121 -1.06 -10.59 3.10
CA ILE A 121 -1.86 -11.82 3.12
C ILE A 121 -1.26 -12.97 2.31
N VAL A 122 -0.20 -12.74 1.52
CA VAL A 122 0.49 -13.78 0.74
C VAL A 122 1.82 -14.22 1.34
N GLY A 123 2.17 -13.75 2.52
CA GLY A 123 3.32 -14.26 3.29
C GLY A 123 3.12 -15.72 3.71
N LEU A 124 4.20 -16.46 3.93
CA LEU A 124 4.14 -17.90 4.23
C LEU A 124 3.22 -18.25 5.40
N ARG A 125 3.30 -17.50 6.51
CA ARG A 125 2.40 -17.69 7.66
C ARG A 125 0.93 -17.57 7.28
N SER A 126 0.62 -16.57 6.46
CA SER A 126 -0.75 -16.29 6.03
C SER A 126 -1.26 -17.40 5.11
N ARG A 127 -0.43 -17.87 4.17
CA ARG A 127 -0.78 -18.99 3.27
C ARG A 127 -1.07 -20.28 4.04
N VAL A 128 -0.22 -20.64 5.01
CA VAL A 128 -0.42 -21.84 5.83
C VAL A 128 -1.68 -21.71 6.69
N ARG A 129 -1.91 -20.54 7.28
CA ARG A 129 -3.12 -20.30 8.04
C ARG A 129 -4.37 -20.40 7.16
N PHE A 130 -4.35 -19.78 5.97
CA PHE A 130 -5.45 -19.85 5.02
C PHE A 130 -5.77 -21.30 4.62
N PHE A 131 -4.73 -22.09 4.34
CA PHE A 131 -4.89 -23.51 4.04
C PHE A 131 -5.62 -24.29 5.14
N GLY A 132 -5.31 -23.99 6.42
CA GLY A 132 -5.91 -24.70 7.55
C GLY A 132 -7.25 -24.14 8.05
N SER A 133 -7.56 -22.87 7.76
CA SER A 133 -8.73 -22.19 8.37
C SER A 133 -9.61 -21.41 7.40
N GLY A 134 -9.19 -21.20 6.15
CA GLY A 134 -9.86 -20.29 5.22
C GLY A 134 -9.69 -18.79 5.53
N PHE A 135 -8.91 -18.44 6.56
CA PHE A 135 -8.69 -17.05 6.97
C PHE A 135 -7.22 -16.65 6.87
N TYR A 136 -6.97 -15.43 6.44
CA TYR A 136 -5.64 -14.87 6.40
C TYR A 136 -5.11 -14.51 7.80
N HIS A 137 -3.81 -14.29 7.92
CA HIS A 137 -3.17 -14.03 9.22
C HIS A 137 -3.74 -12.80 9.94
N ARG A 138 -4.13 -11.76 9.21
CA ARG A 138 -4.69 -10.52 9.77
C ARG A 138 -6.20 -10.59 10.00
N GLU A 139 -6.91 -11.42 9.24
CA GLU A 139 -8.32 -11.73 9.43
C GLU A 139 -8.46 -13.18 9.89
N SER A 140 -8.45 -13.39 11.19
CA SER A 140 -8.45 -14.74 11.76
C SER A 140 -9.83 -15.31 12.02
N ARG A 141 -10.86 -14.53 11.79
CA ARG A 141 -12.29 -14.85 12.01
C ARG A 141 -13.15 -13.96 11.09
N PRO A 142 -14.43 -14.30 10.89
CA PRO A 142 -15.36 -13.44 10.14
C PRO A 142 -15.43 -12.02 10.72
N LEU A 143 -15.62 -11.03 9.86
CA LEU A 143 -15.89 -9.66 10.27
C LEU A 143 -17.23 -9.62 11.03
N SER A 144 -17.35 -8.72 12.00
CA SER A 144 -18.61 -8.52 12.72
C SER A 144 -19.63 -7.88 11.76
N GLU A 145 -20.78 -8.54 11.59
CA GLU A 145 -21.91 -8.01 10.84
C GLU A 145 -22.85 -7.17 11.73
N ALA A 146 -22.67 -7.26 13.07
CA ALA A 146 -23.50 -6.55 14.03
C ALA A 146 -23.16 -5.06 14.15
N GLU A 147 -21.94 -4.67 13.82
CA GLU A 147 -21.46 -3.29 13.96
C GLU A 147 -20.68 -2.87 12.73
N ARG A 148 -20.99 -1.69 12.18
CA ARG A 148 -20.13 -1.04 11.18
C ARG A 148 -18.88 -0.52 11.88
N ASN A 149 -17.73 -1.05 11.50
CA ASN A 149 -16.45 -0.59 12.00
C ASN A 149 -15.54 -0.19 10.83
N PRO A 150 -15.16 1.10 10.72
CA PRO A 150 -14.30 1.59 9.64
C PRO A 150 -12.90 0.96 9.66
N PHE A 151 -12.53 0.30 10.76
CA PHE A 151 -11.25 -0.40 10.88
C PHE A 151 -11.30 -1.87 10.46
N HIS A 152 -12.43 -2.36 9.93
CA HIS A 152 -12.49 -3.70 9.35
C HIS A 152 -11.64 -3.77 8.07
N HIS A 153 -10.88 -4.84 7.90
CA HIS A 153 -10.07 -5.10 6.70
C HIS A 153 -10.94 -5.68 5.58
N ILE A 154 -11.85 -4.89 5.03
CA ILE A 154 -12.77 -5.32 3.96
C ILE A 154 -12.08 -5.47 2.60
N GLY A 155 -10.94 -4.83 2.42
CA GLY A 155 -10.19 -4.71 1.16
C GLY A 155 -8.85 -5.44 1.14
N LEU A 156 -8.63 -6.49 1.96
CA LEU A 156 -7.38 -7.26 1.93
C LEU A 156 -7.06 -7.72 0.52
N SER A 157 -5.82 -7.49 0.10
CA SER A 157 -5.41 -7.70 -1.29
C SER A 157 -4.11 -8.48 -1.38
N THR A 158 -4.00 -9.36 -2.38
CA THR A 158 -2.73 -10.00 -2.68
C THR A 158 -1.75 -9.01 -3.30
N PHE A 159 -0.46 -9.33 -3.28
CA PHE A 159 0.54 -8.53 -4.00
C PHE A 159 0.20 -8.36 -5.50
N ALA A 160 -0.32 -9.40 -6.13
CA ALA A 160 -0.70 -9.35 -7.54
C ALA A 160 -1.87 -8.39 -7.79
N ASP A 161 -2.89 -8.42 -6.91
CA ASP A 161 -4.04 -7.50 -6.98
C ASP A 161 -3.62 -6.04 -6.76
N LEU A 162 -2.75 -5.80 -5.77
CA LEU A 162 -2.22 -4.46 -5.50
C LEU A 162 -1.39 -3.92 -6.68
N ARG A 163 -0.53 -4.77 -7.26
CA ARG A 163 0.23 -4.41 -8.45
C ARG A 163 -0.71 -4.06 -9.60
N TYR A 164 -1.73 -4.89 -9.84
CA TYR A 164 -2.73 -4.62 -10.88
C TYR A 164 -3.46 -3.30 -10.62
N ALA A 165 -3.96 -3.09 -9.39
CA ALA A 165 -4.67 -1.87 -9.01
C ALA A 165 -3.79 -0.62 -9.19
N LEU A 166 -2.52 -0.66 -8.76
CA LEU A 166 -1.57 0.43 -8.96
C LEU A 166 -1.34 0.72 -10.45
N HIS A 167 -1.03 -0.31 -11.24
CA HIS A 167 -0.71 -0.11 -12.66
C HIS A 167 -1.92 0.41 -13.45
N THR A 168 -3.12 -0.12 -13.20
CA THR A 168 -4.34 0.34 -13.88
C THR A 168 -4.85 1.69 -13.38
N SER A 169 -4.41 2.13 -12.20
CA SER A 169 -4.68 3.48 -11.69
C SER A 169 -3.61 4.51 -12.08
N GLY A 170 -2.68 4.16 -12.98
CA GLY A 170 -1.68 5.08 -13.54
C GLY A 170 -0.41 5.22 -12.69
N PHE A 171 -0.11 4.26 -11.85
CA PHE A 171 1.17 4.15 -11.16
C PHE A 171 2.07 3.10 -11.80
N ARG A 172 3.38 3.22 -11.60
CA ARG A 172 4.37 2.17 -11.86
C ARG A 172 5.02 1.76 -10.56
N LEU A 173 4.91 0.49 -10.19
CA LEU A 173 5.58 -0.07 -9.03
C LEU A 173 7.10 -0.04 -9.25
N THR A 174 7.84 0.60 -8.32
CA THR A 174 9.30 0.78 -8.40
C THR A 174 10.05 0.08 -7.28
N GLY A 175 9.35 -0.33 -6.22
CA GLY A 175 9.96 -1.05 -5.10
C GLY A 175 8.96 -1.90 -4.34
N VAL A 176 9.45 -3.06 -3.86
CA VAL A 176 8.71 -3.96 -2.97
C VAL A 176 9.61 -4.26 -1.78
N SER A 177 9.14 -3.91 -0.59
CA SER A 177 9.83 -4.13 0.67
C SER A 177 8.83 -4.62 1.73
N HIS A 178 9.22 -4.64 2.98
CA HIS A 178 8.40 -5.03 4.11
C HIS A 178 8.67 -4.13 5.30
N THR A 179 7.76 -4.10 6.25
CA THR A 179 7.92 -3.32 7.48
C THR A 179 8.83 -4.04 8.48
N HIS A 180 8.51 -5.29 8.79
CA HIS A 180 9.30 -6.15 9.68
C HIS A 180 9.04 -7.63 9.36
N ILE A 181 9.90 -8.50 9.89
CA ILE A 181 9.80 -9.95 9.77
C ILE A 181 9.71 -10.57 11.17
N LYS A 182 8.77 -11.47 11.37
CA LYS A 182 8.72 -12.29 12.57
C LYS A 182 9.52 -13.59 12.34
N PRO A 183 10.45 -13.95 13.23
CA PRO A 183 11.30 -15.15 13.05
C PRO A 183 10.52 -16.44 12.80
N VAL A 184 9.32 -16.58 13.41
CA VAL A 184 8.45 -17.75 13.21
C VAL A 184 8.06 -17.97 11.74
N SER A 185 8.13 -16.94 10.90
CA SER A 185 7.84 -17.07 9.46
C SER A 185 8.82 -18.00 8.74
N PHE A 186 10.06 -18.12 9.23
CA PHE A 186 11.09 -19.00 8.65
C PHE A 186 10.79 -20.49 8.87
N LEU A 187 9.98 -20.86 9.85
CA LEU A 187 9.56 -22.25 10.07
C LEU A 187 8.82 -22.85 8.86
N TYR A 188 8.27 -22.01 8.01
CA TYR A 188 7.54 -22.42 6.79
C TYR A 188 8.41 -22.38 5.53
N ALA A 189 9.68 -22.05 5.62
CA ALA A 189 10.56 -21.85 4.44
C ALA A 189 10.72 -23.12 3.58
N TRP A 190 10.60 -24.29 4.15
CA TRP A 190 10.68 -25.58 3.44
C TRP A 190 9.56 -25.76 2.41
N LEU A 191 8.46 -25.01 2.50
CA LEU A 191 7.36 -25.00 1.51
C LEU A 191 7.72 -24.26 0.23
N VAL A 192 8.70 -23.34 0.28
CA VAL A 192 9.03 -22.43 -0.84
C VAL A 192 9.36 -23.16 -2.14
N PRO A 193 10.17 -24.25 -2.17
CA PRO A 193 10.48 -24.95 -3.41
C PRO A 193 9.22 -25.49 -4.13
N TRP A 194 8.29 -26.06 -3.37
CA TRP A 194 7.03 -26.59 -3.90
C TRP A 194 6.11 -25.50 -4.42
N MET A 195 5.97 -24.42 -3.66
CA MET A 195 5.18 -23.24 -4.08
C MET A 195 5.77 -22.61 -5.34
N TRP A 196 7.10 -22.53 -5.43
CA TRP A 196 7.79 -22.01 -6.61
C TRP A 196 7.52 -22.87 -7.85
N LEU A 197 7.67 -24.19 -7.72
CA LEU A 197 7.42 -25.14 -8.80
C LEU A 197 5.98 -25.05 -9.30
N TYR A 198 5.01 -25.07 -8.38
CA TYR A 198 3.59 -24.93 -8.71
C TYR A 198 3.31 -23.62 -9.47
N THR A 199 3.81 -22.50 -8.96
CA THR A 199 3.64 -21.18 -9.59
C THR A 199 4.31 -21.13 -10.97
N ALA A 200 5.49 -21.73 -11.10
CA ALA A 200 6.19 -21.79 -12.39
C ALA A 200 5.39 -22.55 -13.44
N ILE A 201 4.77 -23.68 -13.08
CA ILE A 201 3.91 -24.47 -13.96
C ILE A 201 2.65 -23.67 -14.32
N ALA A 202 1.97 -23.07 -13.34
CA ALA A 202 0.76 -22.31 -13.57
C ALA A 202 0.99 -21.13 -14.52
N PHE A 203 2.11 -20.41 -14.37
CA PHE A 203 2.42 -19.23 -15.20
C PHE A 203 2.86 -19.58 -16.64
N ARG A 204 3.25 -20.84 -16.92
CA ARG A 204 3.58 -21.29 -18.28
C ARG A 204 2.38 -21.28 -19.23
N LYS A 205 1.16 -21.33 -18.71
CA LYS A 205 -0.09 -21.37 -19.51
C LYS A 205 -0.40 -20.04 -20.20
N GLU A 206 0.25 -18.94 -19.79
CA GLU A 206 0.03 -17.62 -20.38
C GLU A 206 0.60 -17.53 -21.79
N LYS A 207 -0.25 -17.19 -22.77
CA LYS A 207 0.12 -17.09 -24.18
C LYS A 207 0.58 -15.69 -24.59
N ASN A 208 0.05 -14.64 -23.93
CA ASN A 208 0.39 -13.24 -24.24
C ASN A 208 1.81 -12.91 -23.78
N ALA A 209 2.65 -12.43 -24.71
CA ALA A 209 4.06 -12.13 -24.46
C ALA A 209 4.28 -11.02 -23.41
N ALA A 210 3.46 -9.94 -23.47
CA ALA A 210 3.52 -8.85 -22.50
C ALA A 210 3.12 -9.33 -21.11
N GLN A 211 2.04 -10.11 -21.01
CA GLN A 211 1.59 -10.70 -19.76
C GLN A 211 2.61 -11.70 -19.20
N ARG A 212 3.28 -12.50 -20.05
CA ARG A 212 4.38 -13.37 -19.59
C ARG A 212 5.53 -12.59 -18.95
N ARG A 213 5.85 -11.39 -19.48
CA ARG A 213 6.85 -10.52 -18.85
C ARG A 213 6.37 -10.04 -17.47
N ALA A 214 5.15 -9.52 -17.38
CA ALA A 214 4.54 -9.12 -16.12
C ALA A 214 4.48 -10.28 -15.11
N ASN A 215 4.12 -11.49 -15.55
CA ASN A 215 4.07 -12.68 -14.70
C ASN A 215 5.47 -13.07 -14.16
N ARG A 216 6.55 -12.86 -14.92
CA ARG A 216 7.92 -13.09 -14.40
C ARG A 216 8.27 -12.11 -13.28
N GLU A 217 7.92 -10.83 -13.45
CA GLU A 217 8.14 -9.81 -12.41
C GLU A 217 7.31 -10.11 -11.16
N VAL A 218 6.04 -10.46 -11.32
CA VAL A 218 5.15 -10.89 -10.22
C VAL A 218 5.74 -12.10 -9.50
N ARG A 219 6.16 -13.13 -10.24
CA ARG A 219 6.77 -14.33 -9.64
C ARG A 219 8.04 -14.00 -8.87
N SER A 220 8.92 -13.18 -9.43
CA SER A 220 10.14 -12.72 -8.75
C SER A 220 9.83 -12.02 -7.43
N ALA A 221 8.82 -11.14 -7.42
CA ALA A 221 8.38 -10.46 -6.21
C ALA A 221 7.74 -11.42 -5.20
N LEU A 222 6.85 -12.32 -5.64
CA LEU A 222 6.18 -13.32 -4.77
C LEU A 222 7.14 -14.21 -4.00
N PHE A 223 8.32 -14.49 -4.58
CA PHE A 223 9.37 -15.31 -3.96
C PHE A 223 10.53 -14.48 -3.38
N SER A 224 10.36 -13.16 -3.29
CA SER A 224 11.30 -12.31 -2.56
C SER A 224 11.15 -12.49 -1.04
N LYS A 225 12.25 -12.20 -0.31
CA LYS A 225 12.24 -12.17 1.17
C LYS A 225 11.10 -11.32 1.72
N SER A 226 10.83 -10.17 1.09
CA SER A 226 9.81 -9.22 1.53
C SER A 226 8.40 -9.79 1.47
N VAL A 227 8.04 -10.45 0.39
CA VAL A 227 6.69 -11.00 0.21
C VAL A 227 6.54 -12.34 0.94
N LEU A 228 7.58 -13.19 0.98
CA LEU A 228 7.47 -14.47 1.68
C LEU A 228 7.39 -14.33 3.20
N PHE A 229 8.16 -13.41 3.79
CA PHE A 229 8.37 -13.37 5.24
C PHE A 229 7.93 -12.07 5.91
N GLY A 230 7.70 -10.99 5.15
CA GLY A 230 7.26 -9.70 5.69
C GLY A 230 5.85 -9.76 6.27
N GLU A 231 5.62 -9.10 7.39
CA GLU A 231 4.28 -9.01 8.03
C GLU A 231 3.36 -8.04 7.27
N ASN A 232 3.89 -6.90 6.83
CA ASN A 232 3.20 -5.96 5.96
C ASN A 232 4.04 -5.74 4.71
N LEU A 233 3.39 -5.56 3.58
CA LEU A 233 4.03 -5.08 2.36
C LEU A 233 4.31 -3.58 2.50
N LEU A 234 5.44 -3.13 2.00
CA LEU A 234 5.78 -1.74 1.78
C LEU A 234 6.11 -1.56 0.31
N LEU A 235 5.21 -0.91 -0.40
CA LEU A 235 5.28 -0.69 -1.83
C LEU A 235 5.68 0.75 -2.12
N THR A 236 6.55 0.94 -3.10
CA THR A 236 6.87 2.26 -3.63
C THR A 236 6.45 2.29 -5.10
N ALA A 237 5.67 3.29 -5.47
CA ALA A 237 5.22 3.46 -6.84
C ALA A 237 5.38 4.92 -7.27
N LYS A 238 5.53 5.16 -8.57
CA LYS A 238 5.58 6.50 -9.15
C LYS A 238 4.42 6.71 -10.10
N VAL A 239 3.89 7.93 -10.11
CA VAL A 239 2.91 8.36 -11.11
C VAL A 239 3.54 8.22 -12.49
N GLN A 240 2.87 7.54 -13.39
CA GLN A 240 3.28 7.42 -14.80
C GLN A 240 2.98 8.73 -15.51
N GLY A 241 3.92 9.20 -16.33
CA GLY A 241 3.72 10.36 -17.21
C GLY A 241 2.55 10.13 -18.19
N SER A 242 2.04 11.19 -18.77
CA SER A 242 0.83 11.27 -19.60
C SER A 242 0.78 10.40 -20.89
N GLY A 243 1.74 9.51 -21.10
CA GLY A 243 1.82 8.59 -22.24
C GLY A 243 1.30 7.17 -22.00
N PHE A 244 0.82 6.84 -20.79
CA PHE A 244 0.33 5.49 -20.49
C PHE A 244 -1.19 5.43 -20.61
N THR A 245 -1.68 5.12 -21.79
CA THR A 245 -3.05 4.66 -22.01
C THR A 245 -3.07 3.15 -21.80
N VAL A 246 -3.82 2.66 -20.82
CA VAL A 246 -4.21 1.25 -20.79
C VAL A 246 -5.03 1.00 -22.04
N GLN A 247 -4.47 0.33 -23.05
CA GLN A 247 -5.25 -0.11 -24.20
C GLN A 247 -6.35 -1.04 -23.67
N GLY A 248 -7.60 -0.58 -23.69
CA GLY A 248 -8.75 -1.38 -23.33
C GLY A 248 -9.72 -0.80 -22.28
N SER A 249 -9.58 0.44 -21.86
CA SER A 249 -10.66 1.10 -21.11
C SER A 249 -11.78 1.55 -22.06
N ASN A 250 -12.59 0.61 -22.52
CA ASN A 250 -13.95 0.96 -22.87
C ASN A 250 -14.65 1.35 -21.56
N PRO A 251 -15.27 2.52 -21.45
CA PRO A 251 -16.18 2.78 -20.35
C PRO A 251 -17.33 1.77 -20.50
N HIS A 252 -17.48 0.90 -19.52
CA HIS A 252 -18.70 0.11 -19.42
C HIS A 252 -19.87 1.09 -19.30
N PRO A 253 -20.98 0.83 -20.04
CA PRO A 253 -22.18 1.67 -20.00
C PRO A 253 -22.81 1.68 -18.62
#